data_7380249d37c8d73c5cd84b864aca8527
#
_entry.id   7380249d37c8d73c5cd84b864aca8527
#
_cell.length_a   1.000
_cell.length_b   1.000
_cell.length_c   1.000
_cell.angle_alpha   90.00
_cell.angle_beta   90.00
_cell.angle_gamma   90.00
#
_symmetry.space_group_name_H-M   'P 1'
#
loop_
_entity.id
_entity.type
_entity.pdbx_description
1 polymer ?
#
loop_
_entity_poly.entity_id
_entity_poly.type
_entity_poly.pdbx_seq_one_letter_code
_entity_poly.pdbx_strand_id
1 'polypeptide(L)'
;MTAEISILGLILEASLLVKLVMLTLMGMSVVSWAMIIKRSKVLSQAAKHTETFEDKFWSGVDLSKLYQESNKRKDELSGTEEIFYAGFTEFARLRKSNAASPDFIMEGTGRAMRVAVAREVDELETNLPFLATVGSISPYIGLFGTVWGIMHSFIALGEVKQATLAMVAPGIAEALIATAMGLFAAIPAVMAYNRFSSRVGKLEHNYATFSEEFHSILHRQAMAGRE
;
A
#
# COMPACT_ATOMS: atom_id res chain seq x y z
N MET A 1 43.05 -28.78 -4.16
CA MET A 1 42.51 -27.52 -3.58
C MET A 1 41.15 -27.31 -4.17
N THR A 2 40.12 -27.66 -3.43
CA THR A 2 38.74 -27.31 -3.79
C THR A 2 38.60 -25.80 -3.62
N ALA A 3 38.54 -25.03 -4.73
CA ALA A 3 38.20 -23.64 -4.66
C ALA A 3 36.78 -23.55 -4.07
N GLU A 4 36.69 -23.17 -2.81
CA GLU A 4 35.39 -22.81 -2.24
C GLU A 4 34.89 -21.60 -3.02
N ILE A 5 33.90 -21.83 -3.88
CA ILE A 5 33.24 -20.77 -4.61
C ILE A 5 32.43 -19.96 -3.59
N SER A 6 33.05 -18.90 -3.09
CA SER A 6 32.37 -17.97 -2.18
C SER A 6 31.37 -17.14 -3.00
N ILE A 7 30.09 -17.09 -2.57
CA ILE A 7 29.06 -16.26 -3.18
C ILE A 7 29.50 -14.78 -3.25
N LEU A 8 30.20 -14.31 -2.21
CA LEU A 8 30.80 -12.96 -2.20
C LEU A 8 31.87 -12.78 -3.28
N GLY A 9 32.71 -13.79 -3.52
CA GLY A 9 33.71 -13.80 -4.58
C GLY A 9 33.07 -13.69 -5.94
N LEU A 10 32.01 -14.46 -6.21
CA LEU A 10 31.24 -14.40 -7.46
C LEU A 10 30.64 -13.01 -7.69
N ILE A 11 30.06 -12.38 -6.66
CA ILE A 11 29.50 -11.02 -6.78
C ILE A 11 30.61 -9.98 -7.08
N LEU A 12 31.78 -10.12 -6.51
CA LEU A 12 32.89 -9.20 -6.70
C LEU A 12 33.57 -9.35 -8.08
N GLU A 13 33.50 -10.51 -8.69
CA GLU A 13 34.06 -10.81 -10.02
C GLU A 13 33.07 -10.53 -11.16
N ALA A 14 31.77 -10.39 -10.84
CA ALA A 14 30.72 -10.15 -11.81
C ALA A 14 30.99 -8.93 -12.71
N SER A 15 30.45 -8.98 -13.93
CA SER A 15 30.52 -7.84 -14.84
C SER A 15 29.87 -6.59 -14.25
N LEU A 16 30.32 -5.40 -14.61
CA LEU A 16 29.82 -4.13 -14.08
C LEU A 16 28.29 -4.03 -14.19
N LEU A 17 27.72 -4.47 -15.30
CA LEU A 17 26.29 -4.41 -15.54
C LEU A 17 25.52 -5.36 -14.63
N VAL A 18 26.00 -6.61 -14.42
CA VAL A 18 25.38 -7.57 -13.49
C VAL A 18 25.46 -7.04 -12.05
N LYS A 19 26.56 -6.41 -11.66
CA LYS A 19 26.66 -5.70 -10.36
C LYS A 19 25.61 -4.61 -10.20
N LEU A 20 25.41 -3.78 -11.21
CA LEU A 20 24.37 -2.74 -11.18
C LEU A 20 22.95 -3.34 -11.06
N VAL A 21 22.68 -4.43 -11.76
CA VAL A 21 21.43 -5.19 -11.65
C VAL A 21 21.22 -5.67 -10.21
N MET A 22 22.25 -6.34 -9.63
CA MET A 22 22.16 -6.85 -8.26
C MET A 22 21.96 -5.72 -7.23
N LEU A 23 22.67 -4.59 -7.37
CA LEU A 23 22.51 -3.41 -6.50
C LEU A 23 21.11 -2.82 -6.60
N THR A 24 20.56 -2.71 -7.81
CA THR A 24 19.20 -2.24 -8.03
C THR A 24 18.18 -3.14 -7.35
N LEU A 25 18.29 -4.44 -7.53
CA LEU A 25 17.40 -5.43 -6.90
C LEU A 25 17.51 -5.42 -5.38
N MET A 26 18.73 -5.28 -4.83
CA MET A 26 18.95 -5.13 -3.40
C MET A 26 18.28 -3.86 -2.86
N GLY A 27 18.46 -2.74 -3.54
CA GLY A 27 17.80 -1.46 -3.18
C GLY A 27 16.28 -1.58 -3.19
N MET A 28 15.71 -2.15 -4.25
CA MET A 28 14.26 -2.40 -4.36
C MET A 28 13.76 -3.30 -3.24
N SER A 29 14.51 -4.36 -2.90
CA SER A 29 14.17 -5.26 -1.80
C SER A 29 14.14 -4.55 -0.45
N VAL A 30 15.19 -3.78 -0.12
CA VAL A 30 15.28 -3.05 1.17
C VAL A 30 14.13 -2.04 1.30
N VAL A 31 13.87 -1.23 0.25
CA VAL A 31 12.77 -0.26 0.25
C VAL A 31 11.42 -0.97 0.38
N SER A 32 11.25 -2.09 -0.33
CA SER A 32 10.03 -2.90 -0.26
C SER A 32 9.75 -3.40 1.17
N TRP A 33 10.76 -3.95 1.85
CA TRP A 33 10.62 -4.40 3.24
C TRP A 33 10.30 -3.26 4.21
N ALA A 34 10.93 -2.09 4.04
CA ALA A 34 10.61 -0.90 4.84
C ALA A 34 9.14 -0.48 4.65
N MET A 35 8.65 -0.48 3.41
CA MET A 35 7.24 -0.17 3.10
C MET A 35 6.28 -1.23 3.64
N ILE A 36 6.61 -2.51 3.54
CA ILE A 36 5.79 -3.62 4.09
C ILE A 36 5.59 -3.42 5.59
N ILE A 37 6.66 -3.16 6.34
CA ILE A 37 6.59 -2.96 7.79
C ILE A 37 5.75 -1.71 8.13
N LYS A 38 6.00 -0.59 7.44
CA LYS A 38 5.26 0.66 7.65
C LYS A 38 3.78 0.49 7.37
N ARG A 39 3.42 -0.09 6.22
CA ARG A 39 2.03 -0.28 5.79
C ARG A 39 1.26 -1.26 6.66
N SER A 40 1.91 -2.34 7.08
CA SER A 40 1.30 -3.28 8.04
C SER A 40 0.86 -2.58 9.33
N LYS A 41 1.67 -1.66 9.86
CA LYS A 41 1.32 -0.86 11.06
C LYS A 41 0.18 0.11 10.78
N VAL A 42 0.24 0.88 9.68
CA VAL A 42 -0.79 1.86 9.31
C VAL A 42 -2.15 1.19 9.15
N LEU A 43 -2.24 0.11 8.37
CA LEU A 43 -3.50 -0.59 8.15
C LEU A 43 -4.04 -1.25 9.42
N SER A 44 -3.17 -1.74 10.31
CA SER A 44 -3.59 -2.29 11.59
C SER A 44 -4.13 -1.21 12.53
N GLN A 45 -3.52 -0.02 12.54
CA GLN A 45 -3.99 1.13 13.31
C GLN A 45 -5.32 1.66 12.77
N ALA A 46 -5.45 1.81 11.44
CA ALA A 46 -6.69 2.25 10.81
C ALA A 46 -7.86 1.31 11.15
N ALA A 47 -7.66 0.00 11.07
CA ALA A 47 -8.69 -0.98 11.44
C ALA A 47 -9.10 -0.85 12.92
N LYS A 48 -8.13 -0.68 13.82
CA LYS A 48 -8.38 -0.52 15.25
C LYS A 48 -9.09 0.80 15.58
N HIS A 49 -8.71 1.89 14.91
CA HIS A 49 -9.38 3.19 15.09
C HIS A 49 -10.84 3.13 14.63
N THR A 50 -11.09 2.50 13.47
CA THR A 50 -12.44 2.26 12.96
C THR A 50 -13.28 1.50 13.97
N GLU A 51 -12.83 0.34 14.43
CA GLU A 51 -13.53 -0.48 15.43
C GLU A 51 -13.82 0.31 16.72
N THR A 52 -12.81 0.98 17.27
CA THR A 52 -12.96 1.77 18.51
C THR A 52 -13.95 2.91 18.35
N PHE A 53 -13.95 3.60 17.21
CA PHE A 53 -14.90 4.68 16.95
C PHE A 53 -16.31 4.16 16.74
N GLU A 54 -16.49 3.09 15.97
CA GLU A 54 -17.80 2.47 15.71
C GLU A 54 -18.43 1.93 17.01
N ASP A 55 -17.67 1.27 17.87
CA ASP A 55 -18.12 0.83 19.18
C ASP A 55 -18.67 2.00 20.01
N LYS A 56 -17.95 3.13 20.00
CA LYS A 56 -18.37 4.35 20.68
C LYS A 56 -19.62 4.97 20.05
N PHE A 57 -19.66 5.03 18.73
CA PHE A 57 -20.79 5.57 17.98
C PHE A 57 -22.09 4.77 18.28
N TRP A 58 -21.99 3.44 18.22
CA TRP A 58 -23.14 2.55 18.45
C TRP A 58 -23.52 2.38 19.92
N SER A 59 -22.73 2.85 20.88
CA SER A 59 -23.07 2.83 22.31
C SER A 59 -24.19 3.78 22.71
N GLY A 60 -24.74 4.57 21.78
CA GLY A 60 -25.83 5.51 22.03
C GLY A 60 -25.38 6.88 22.56
N VAL A 61 -24.10 7.24 22.39
CA VAL A 61 -23.59 8.57 22.74
C VAL A 61 -24.28 9.63 21.86
N ASP A 62 -24.58 10.78 22.46
CA ASP A 62 -25.12 11.94 21.72
C ASP A 62 -24.14 12.38 20.60
N LEU A 63 -24.67 12.49 19.37
CA LEU A 63 -23.89 12.85 18.19
C LEU A 63 -23.19 14.22 18.32
N SER A 64 -23.84 15.16 19.03
CA SER A 64 -23.27 16.50 19.24
C SER A 64 -22.08 16.45 20.19
N LYS A 65 -22.11 15.57 21.22
CA LYS A 65 -20.96 15.36 22.12
C LYS A 65 -19.82 14.70 21.37
N LEU A 66 -20.13 13.66 20.59
CA LEU A 66 -19.15 12.95 19.77
C LEU A 66 -18.45 13.91 18.79
N TYR A 67 -19.22 14.77 18.12
CA TYR A 67 -18.72 15.81 17.24
C TYR A 67 -17.79 16.81 17.96
N GLN A 68 -18.17 17.27 19.17
CA GLN A 68 -17.33 18.18 19.96
C GLN A 68 -15.99 17.55 20.36
N GLU A 69 -15.99 16.25 20.67
CA GLU A 69 -14.75 15.52 20.99
C GLU A 69 -13.86 15.37 19.75
N SER A 70 -14.42 14.98 18.61
CA SER A 70 -13.69 14.88 17.34
C SER A 70 -13.15 16.27 16.92
N ASN A 71 -13.92 17.33 17.07
CA ASN A 71 -13.49 18.69 16.74
C ASN A 71 -12.27 19.18 17.56
N LYS A 72 -12.07 18.68 18.79
CA LYS A 72 -10.88 18.99 19.59
C LYS A 72 -9.60 18.38 19.02
N ARG A 73 -9.72 17.33 18.24
CA ARG A 73 -8.62 16.54 17.65
C ARG A 73 -8.68 16.54 16.12
N LYS A 74 -9.21 17.61 15.53
CA LYS A 74 -9.50 17.72 14.11
C LYS A 74 -8.35 17.29 13.19
N ASP A 75 -7.11 17.60 13.58
CA ASP A 75 -5.93 17.32 12.75
C ASP A 75 -5.42 15.86 12.92
N GLU A 76 -6.03 15.08 13.80
CA GLU A 76 -5.65 13.70 14.12
C GLU A 76 -6.73 12.69 13.72
N LEU A 77 -7.83 13.16 13.14
CA LEU A 77 -8.94 12.30 12.72
C LEU A 77 -8.52 11.39 11.58
N SER A 78 -9.07 10.20 11.55
CA SER A 78 -8.85 9.23 10.47
C SER A 78 -9.98 8.21 10.39
N GLY A 79 -10.15 7.63 9.21
CA GLY A 79 -11.10 6.56 8.97
C GLY A 79 -12.55 6.97 9.24
N THR A 80 -13.28 6.13 9.94
CA THR A 80 -14.71 6.32 10.24
C THR A 80 -14.97 7.60 11.03
N GLU A 81 -14.04 8.02 11.93
CA GLU A 81 -14.19 9.26 12.70
C GLU A 81 -14.11 10.51 11.81
N GLU A 82 -13.21 10.54 10.81
CA GLU A 82 -13.14 11.64 9.83
C GLU A 82 -14.40 11.70 8.97
N ILE A 83 -14.91 10.56 8.53
CA ILE A 83 -16.15 10.48 7.74
C ILE A 83 -17.34 11.02 8.55
N PHE A 84 -17.44 10.62 9.82
CA PHE A 84 -18.44 11.16 10.75
C PHE A 84 -18.31 12.66 10.89
N TYR A 85 -17.10 13.16 11.14
CA TYR A 85 -16.83 14.58 11.33
C TYR A 85 -17.19 15.41 10.10
N ALA A 86 -16.80 14.95 8.91
CA ALA A 86 -17.11 15.60 7.65
C ALA A 86 -18.64 15.65 7.39
N GLY A 87 -19.32 14.52 7.57
CA GLY A 87 -20.77 14.43 7.42
C GLY A 87 -21.54 15.31 8.39
N PHE A 88 -21.20 15.24 9.69
CA PHE A 88 -21.87 16.03 10.71
C PHE A 88 -21.62 17.55 10.57
N THR A 89 -20.40 17.93 10.19
CA THR A 89 -20.06 19.34 9.91
C THR A 89 -20.92 19.91 8.80
N GLU A 90 -21.05 19.19 7.69
CA GLU A 90 -21.84 19.62 6.55
C GLU A 90 -23.35 19.64 6.88
N PHE A 91 -23.83 18.60 7.57
CA PHE A 91 -25.22 18.54 8.05
C PHE A 91 -25.56 19.75 8.94
N ALA A 92 -24.71 20.05 9.94
CA ALA A 92 -24.92 21.18 10.83
C ALA A 92 -24.84 22.53 10.11
N ARG A 93 -23.98 22.66 9.11
CA ARG A 93 -23.83 23.85 8.27
C ARG A 93 -25.07 24.10 7.44
N LEU A 94 -25.56 23.07 6.72
CA LEU A 94 -26.71 23.19 5.83
C LEU A 94 -28.02 23.39 6.62
N ARG A 95 -28.15 22.74 7.79
CA ARG A 95 -29.32 22.92 8.67
C ARG A 95 -29.48 24.36 9.21
N LYS A 96 -28.38 25.09 9.38
CA LYS A 96 -28.42 26.51 9.78
C LYS A 96 -28.97 27.43 8.66
N SER A 97 -29.00 26.97 7.43
CA SER A 97 -29.55 27.71 6.31
C SER A 97 -31.06 27.47 6.28
N ASN A 98 -31.87 28.48 6.72
CA ASN A 98 -33.31 28.37 6.86
C ASN A 98 -34.06 28.10 5.52
N ALA A 99 -33.38 28.11 4.38
CA ALA A 99 -33.98 27.91 3.04
C ALA A 99 -33.74 26.51 2.46
N ALA A 100 -32.98 25.62 3.14
CA ALA A 100 -32.59 24.32 2.59
C ALA A 100 -33.70 23.28 2.82
N SER A 101 -34.10 22.56 1.77
CA SER A 101 -34.95 21.37 1.90
C SER A 101 -34.20 20.24 2.58
N PRO A 102 -34.90 19.30 3.26
CA PRO A 102 -34.25 18.11 3.84
C PRO A 102 -33.45 17.33 2.81
N ASP A 103 -33.98 17.18 1.60
CA ASP A 103 -33.29 16.44 0.53
C ASP A 103 -32.00 17.15 0.12
N PHE A 104 -31.98 18.48 0.04
CA PHE A 104 -30.77 19.24 -0.25
C PHE A 104 -29.71 19.09 0.87
N ILE A 105 -30.16 19.13 2.14
CA ILE A 105 -29.27 18.89 3.31
C ILE A 105 -28.65 17.49 3.21
N MET A 106 -29.47 16.51 2.94
CA MET A 106 -29.03 15.11 2.89
C MET A 106 -28.12 14.82 1.69
N GLU A 107 -28.41 15.41 0.52
CA GLU A 107 -27.54 15.30 -0.65
C GLU A 107 -26.15 15.90 -0.38
N GLY A 108 -26.10 17.11 0.20
CA GLY A 108 -24.83 17.76 0.56
C GLY A 108 -24.04 16.98 1.59
N THR A 109 -24.72 16.49 2.63
CA THR A 109 -24.12 15.65 3.68
C THR A 109 -23.54 14.36 3.10
N GLY A 110 -24.30 13.63 2.28
CA GLY A 110 -23.84 12.42 1.63
C GLY A 110 -22.64 12.66 0.69
N ARG A 111 -22.62 13.81 0.00
CA ARG A 111 -21.47 14.20 -0.82
C ARG A 111 -20.22 14.44 0.03
N ALA A 112 -20.35 15.12 1.16
CA ALA A 112 -19.21 15.36 2.07
C ALA A 112 -18.64 14.06 2.61
N MET A 113 -19.48 13.12 3.02
CA MET A 113 -19.05 11.80 3.50
C MET A 113 -18.36 10.99 2.40
N ARG A 114 -18.91 10.95 1.17
CA ARG A 114 -18.25 10.24 0.05
C ARG A 114 -16.87 10.80 -0.28
N VAL A 115 -16.70 12.12 -0.21
CA VAL A 115 -15.39 12.76 -0.41
C VAL A 115 -14.42 12.37 0.70
N ALA A 116 -14.89 12.33 1.95
CA ALA A 116 -14.07 11.87 3.08
C ALA A 116 -13.65 10.40 2.92
N VAL A 117 -14.59 9.50 2.56
CA VAL A 117 -14.29 8.09 2.27
C VAL A 117 -13.20 7.97 1.20
N ALA A 118 -13.35 8.68 0.07
CA ALA A 118 -12.38 8.61 -1.02
C ALA A 118 -10.97 9.05 -0.57
N ARG A 119 -10.87 10.12 0.22
CA ARG A 119 -9.58 10.60 0.77
C ARG A 119 -8.93 9.61 1.72
N GLU A 120 -9.71 9.01 2.62
CA GLU A 120 -9.23 7.99 3.55
C GLU A 120 -8.71 6.75 2.80
N VAL A 121 -9.43 6.31 1.76
CA VAL A 121 -9.00 5.18 0.93
C VAL A 121 -7.71 5.51 0.18
N ASP A 122 -7.62 6.69 -0.45
CA ASP A 122 -6.39 7.13 -1.14
C ASP A 122 -5.17 7.12 -0.20
N GLU A 123 -5.35 7.54 1.06
CA GLU A 123 -4.28 7.49 2.06
C GLU A 123 -3.87 6.05 2.40
N LEU A 124 -4.85 5.16 2.55
CA LEU A 124 -4.60 3.73 2.80
C LEU A 124 -3.91 3.04 1.63
N GLU A 125 -4.17 3.44 0.37
CA GLU A 125 -3.54 2.89 -0.82
C GLU A 125 -2.12 3.41 -1.09
N THR A 126 -1.72 4.48 -0.42
CA THR A 126 -0.38 5.07 -0.58
C THR A 126 0.71 3.99 -0.51
N ASN A 127 1.69 4.01 -1.43
CA ASN A 127 2.80 3.06 -1.58
C ASN A 127 2.43 1.62 -1.99
N LEU A 128 1.16 1.23 -2.10
CA LEU A 128 0.78 -0.08 -2.65
C LEU A 128 1.21 -0.23 -4.12
N PRO A 129 1.06 0.79 -4.99
CA PRO A 129 1.54 0.72 -6.37
C PRO A 129 3.04 0.43 -6.49
N PHE A 130 3.86 0.91 -5.55
CA PHE A 130 5.28 0.60 -5.53
C PHE A 130 5.54 -0.89 -5.26
N LEU A 131 4.86 -1.50 -4.30
CA LEU A 131 4.97 -2.94 -4.03
C LEU A 131 4.53 -3.78 -5.23
N ALA A 132 3.45 -3.37 -5.91
CA ALA A 132 3.01 -4.01 -7.16
C ALA A 132 4.09 -3.92 -8.24
N THR A 133 4.72 -2.76 -8.39
CA THR A 133 5.81 -2.51 -9.35
C THR A 133 7.02 -3.38 -9.03
N VAL A 134 7.48 -3.41 -7.79
CA VAL A 134 8.60 -4.28 -7.38
C VAL A 134 8.28 -5.74 -7.67
N GLY A 135 7.08 -6.18 -7.31
CA GLY A 135 6.64 -7.54 -7.54
C GLY A 135 6.60 -7.96 -9.02
N SER A 136 6.19 -7.05 -9.90
CA SER A 136 6.06 -7.33 -11.33
C SER A 136 7.36 -7.16 -12.10
N ILE A 137 8.23 -6.20 -11.75
CA ILE A 137 9.41 -5.83 -12.53
C ILE A 137 10.68 -6.55 -12.08
N SER A 138 10.85 -6.81 -10.77
CA SER A 138 12.09 -7.39 -10.24
C SER A 138 12.48 -8.72 -10.88
N PRO A 139 11.57 -9.67 -11.21
CA PRO A 139 11.93 -10.90 -11.89
C PRO A 139 12.54 -10.65 -13.29
N TYR A 140 12.02 -9.66 -14.01
CA TYR A 140 12.51 -9.31 -15.35
C TYR A 140 13.88 -8.61 -15.28
N ILE A 141 14.11 -7.79 -14.27
CA ILE A 141 15.44 -7.20 -14.02
C ILE A 141 16.45 -8.29 -13.70
N GLY A 142 16.08 -9.28 -12.89
CA GLY A 142 16.92 -10.46 -12.60
C GLY A 142 17.19 -11.29 -13.85
N LEU A 143 16.15 -11.56 -14.65
CA LEU A 143 16.27 -12.27 -15.93
C LEU A 143 17.19 -11.54 -16.90
N PHE A 144 17.07 -10.21 -17.00
CA PHE A 144 17.98 -9.40 -17.80
C PHE A 144 19.43 -9.58 -17.36
N GLY A 145 19.71 -9.58 -16.05
CA GLY A 145 21.02 -9.87 -15.50
C GLY A 145 21.56 -11.24 -15.90
N THR A 146 20.69 -12.26 -15.90
CA THR A 146 21.05 -13.61 -16.32
C THR A 146 21.40 -13.69 -17.80
N VAL A 147 20.57 -13.13 -18.67
CA VAL A 147 20.80 -13.12 -20.12
C VAL A 147 22.11 -12.43 -20.44
N TRP A 148 22.35 -11.27 -19.84
CA TRP A 148 23.57 -10.51 -20.03
C TRP A 148 24.82 -11.27 -19.52
N GLY A 149 24.79 -11.82 -18.32
CA GLY A 149 25.90 -12.53 -17.73
C GLY A 149 26.29 -13.79 -18.50
N ILE A 150 25.28 -14.58 -18.95
CA ILE A 150 25.53 -15.77 -19.78
C ILE A 150 26.10 -15.35 -21.14
N MET A 151 25.52 -14.32 -21.78
CA MET A 151 26.01 -13.81 -23.05
C MET A 151 27.49 -13.39 -22.94
N HIS A 152 27.84 -12.64 -21.90
CA HIS A 152 29.21 -12.17 -21.67
C HIS A 152 30.18 -13.35 -21.46
N SER A 153 29.76 -14.38 -20.71
CA SER A 153 30.57 -15.59 -20.48
C SER A 153 30.84 -16.35 -21.78
N PHE A 154 29.89 -16.45 -22.69
CA PHE A 154 30.06 -17.12 -23.99
C PHE A 154 30.90 -16.29 -24.97
N ILE A 155 30.80 -14.96 -24.94
CA ILE A 155 31.68 -14.08 -25.76
C ILE A 155 33.13 -14.31 -25.34
N ALA A 156 33.42 -14.28 -24.02
CA ALA A 156 34.79 -14.54 -23.52
C ALA A 156 35.32 -15.93 -23.90
N LEU A 157 34.44 -16.94 -23.97
CA LEU A 157 34.81 -18.30 -24.39
C LEU A 157 35.19 -18.36 -25.87
N GLY A 158 34.57 -17.54 -26.73
CA GLY A 158 34.85 -17.48 -28.15
C GLY A 158 36.25 -16.92 -28.50
N GLU A 159 36.90 -16.22 -27.58
CA GLU A 159 38.25 -15.64 -27.75
C GLU A 159 39.38 -16.59 -27.43
N VAL A 160 39.12 -17.77 -26.84
CA VAL A 160 40.13 -18.73 -26.43
C VAL A 160 40.18 -19.94 -27.35
N LYS A 161 41.43 -20.41 -27.65
CA LYS A 161 41.64 -21.55 -28.54
C LYS A 161 41.26 -22.90 -27.95
N GLN A 162 41.27 -23.03 -26.62
CA GLN A 162 40.86 -24.25 -25.90
C GLN A 162 39.78 -23.85 -24.85
N ALA A 163 38.56 -24.01 -25.25
CA ALA A 163 37.41 -23.71 -24.41
C ALA A 163 37.14 -24.84 -23.42
N THR A 164 37.02 -24.49 -22.13
CA THR A 164 36.61 -25.44 -21.09
C THR A 164 35.40 -24.92 -20.33
N LEU A 165 34.55 -25.82 -19.84
CA LEU A 165 33.37 -25.46 -19.07
C LEU A 165 33.74 -24.71 -17.77
N ALA A 166 34.89 -25.01 -17.20
CA ALA A 166 35.40 -24.36 -15.99
C ALA A 166 35.63 -22.84 -16.16
N MET A 167 35.85 -22.37 -17.40
CA MET A 167 36.05 -20.94 -17.69
C MET A 167 34.76 -20.12 -17.68
N VAL A 168 33.63 -20.73 -17.98
CA VAL A 168 32.32 -20.02 -18.04
C VAL A 168 31.43 -20.28 -16.82
N ALA A 169 31.72 -21.33 -16.06
CA ALA A 169 30.93 -21.72 -14.90
C ALA A 169 30.77 -20.59 -13.87
N PRO A 170 31.78 -19.78 -13.51
CA PRO A 170 31.66 -18.67 -12.57
C PRO A 170 30.66 -17.61 -13.10
N GLY A 171 30.81 -17.16 -14.36
CA GLY A 171 29.94 -16.14 -14.95
C GLY A 171 28.47 -16.60 -15.12
N ILE A 172 28.26 -17.90 -15.37
CA ILE A 172 26.91 -18.49 -15.37
C ILE A 172 26.34 -18.49 -13.94
N ALA A 173 27.13 -18.86 -12.95
CA ALA A 173 26.70 -18.85 -11.54
C ALA A 173 26.31 -17.43 -11.07
N GLU A 174 27.10 -16.42 -11.39
CA GLU A 174 26.80 -14.99 -11.11
C GLU A 174 25.49 -14.55 -11.75
N ALA A 175 25.28 -14.92 -13.02
CA ALA A 175 24.06 -14.61 -13.75
C ALA A 175 22.83 -15.21 -13.03
N LEU A 176 22.89 -16.48 -12.63
CA LEU A 176 21.82 -17.16 -11.89
C LEU A 176 21.51 -16.49 -10.54
N ILE A 177 22.53 -15.96 -9.85
CA ILE A 177 22.35 -15.19 -8.61
C ILE A 177 21.49 -13.95 -8.86
N ALA A 178 21.69 -13.24 -9.98
CA ALA A 178 20.87 -12.07 -10.33
C ALA A 178 19.38 -12.42 -10.44
N THR A 179 19.03 -13.54 -11.09
CA THR A 179 17.64 -14.00 -11.16
C THR A 179 17.09 -14.37 -9.79
N ALA A 180 17.88 -15.09 -8.98
CA ALA A 180 17.47 -15.44 -7.62
C ALA A 180 17.19 -14.19 -6.77
N MET A 181 18.01 -13.14 -6.88
CA MET A 181 17.77 -11.85 -6.21
C MET A 181 16.50 -11.15 -6.70
N GLY A 182 16.22 -11.22 -8.01
CA GLY A 182 14.98 -10.69 -8.60
C GLY A 182 13.75 -11.35 -8.00
N LEU A 183 13.74 -12.67 -7.89
CA LEU A 183 12.67 -13.44 -7.26
C LEU A 183 12.56 -13.15 -5.76
N PHE A 184 13.70 -13.06 -5.06
CA PHE A 184 13.74 -12.75 -3.63
C PHE A 184 13.13 -11.37 -3.32
N ALA A 185 13.34 -10.37 -4.19
CA ALA A 185 12.71 -9.05 -4.06
C ALA A 185 11.21 -9.08 -4.40
N ALA A 186 10.83 -9.82 -5.44
CA ALA A 186 9.46 -9.84 -5.97
C ALA A 186 8.46 -10.56 -5.06
N ILE A 187 8.81 -11.75 -4.57
CA ILE A 187 7.87 -12.62 -3.85
C ILE A 187 7.28 -11.93 -2.61
N PRO A 188 8.06 -11.36 -1.68
CA PRO A 188 7.51 -10.65 -0.53
C PRO A 188 6.67 -9.42 -0.93
N ALA A 189 7.08 -8.71 -1.98
CA ALA A 189 6.38 -7.52 -2.46
C ALA A 189 4.98 -7.86 -2.99
N VAL A 190 4.86 -8.91 -3.83
CA VAL A 190 3.55 -9.39 -4.34
C VAL A 190 2.66 -9.89 -3.21
N MET A 191 3.21 -10.69 -2.29
CA MET A 191 2.44 -11.20 -1.16
C MET A 191 1.91 -10.06 -0.28
N ALA A 192 2.74 -9.05 -0.01
CA ALA A 192 2.36 -7.89 0.78
C ALA A 192 1.32 -7.04 0.05
N TYR A 193 1.53 -6.75 -1.22
CA TYR A 193 0.58 -6.01 -2.05
C TYR A 193 -0.81 -6.65 -2.02
N ASN A 194 -0.91 -7.94 -2.33
CA ASN A 194 -2.18 -8.65 -2.35
C ASN A 194 -2.89 -8.63 -1.00
N ARG A 195 -2.12 -8.83 0.09
CA ARG A 195 -2.67 -8.79 1.45
C ARG A 195 -3.15 -7.40 1.85
N PHE A 196 -2.39 -6.36 1.52
CA PHE A 196 -2.72 -4.99 1.89
C PHE A 196 -3.87 -4.46 1.04
N SER A 197 -3.90 -4.72 -0.27
CA SER A 197 -5.01 -4.36 -1.14
C SER A 197 -6.33 -4.98 -0.66
N SER A 198 -6.32 -6.26 -0.27
CA SER A 198 -7.50 -6.90 0.34
C SER A 198 -7.93 -6.25 1.67
N ARG A 199 -6.98 -5.77 2.50
CA ARG A 199 -7.30 -5.07 3.75
C ARG A 199 -7.87 -3.69 3.49
N VAL A 200 -7.33 -2.95 2.53
CA VAL A 200 -7.86 -1.64 2.11
C VAL A 200 -9.28 -1.79 1.61
N GLY A 201 -9.55 -2.74 0.72
CA GLY A 201 -10.90 -2.98 0.24
C GLY A 201 -11.92 -3.34 1.34
N LYS A 202 -11.48 -4.02 2.41
CA LYS A 202 -12.35 -4.26 3.58
C LYS A 202 -12.63 -2.98 4.37
N LEU A 203 -11.62 -2.13 4.58
CA LEU A 203 -11.81 -0.84 5.25
C LEU A 203 -12.69 0.10 4.43
N GLU A 204 -12.49 0.17 3.13
CA GLU A 204 -13.35 0.92 2.20
C GLU A 204 -14.81 0.48 2.32
N HIS A 205 -15.06 -0.83 2.31
CA HIS A 205 -16.41 -1.36 2.49
C HIS A 205 -17.02 -0.96 3.83
N ASN A 206 -16.26 -1.05 4.93
CA ASN A 206 -16.71 -0.64 6.26
C ASN A 206 -17.01 0.87 6.28
N TYR A 207 -16.15 1.72 5.70
CA TYR A 207 -16.37 3.15 5.61
C TYR A 207 -17.64 3.50 4.81
N ALA A 208 -17.85 2.83 3.69
CA ALA A 208 -19.06 3.01 2.89
C ALA A 208 -20.32 2.60 3.66
N THR A 209 -20.29 1.44 4.32
CA THR A 209 -21.40 0.95 5.14
C THR A 209 -21.72 1.92 6.27
N PHE A 210 -20.71 2.34 7.04
CA PHE A 210 -20.89 3.34 8.09
C PHE A 210 -21.48 4.65 7.56
N SER A 211 -21.00 5.13 6.41
CA SER A 211 -21.50 6.34 5.75
C SER A 211 -23.00 6.24 5.45
N GLU A 212 -23.48 5.11 4.92
CA GLU A 212 -24.89 4.88 4.62
C GLU A 212 -25.75 4.79 5.89
N GLU A 213 -25.27 4.09 6.92
CA GLU A 213 -25.96 3.97 8.20
C GLU A 213 -26.06 5.33 8.89
N PHE A 214 -24.97 6.09 8.93
CA PHE A 214 -24.97 7.43 9.50
C PHE A 214 -25.85 8.40 8.70
N HIS A 215 -25.83 8.32 7.37
CA HIS A 215 -26.73 9.08 6.51
C HIS A 215 -28.22 8.81 6.85
N SER A 216 -28.58 7.54 7.07
CA SER A 216 -29.94 7.16 7.49
C SER A 216 -30.35 7.75 8.85
N ILE A 217 -29.41 7.83 9.81
CA ILE A 217 -29.66 8.44 11.13
C ILE A 217 -29.89 9.95 10.95
N LEU A 218 -29.03 10.64 10.21
CA LEU A 218 -29.17 12.08 9.97
C LEU A 218 -30.46 12.43 9.20
N HIS A 219 -30.87 11.58 8.25
CA HIS A 219 -32.12 11.75 7.53
C HIS A 219 -33.33 11.75 8.47
N ARG A 220 -33.38 10.79 9.40
CA ARG A 220 -34.43 10.75 10.43
C ARG A 220 -34.44 12.01 11.30
N GLN A 221 -33.25 12.52 11.68
CA GLN A 221 -33.14 13.76 12.46
C GLN A 221 -33.55 15.01 11.66
N ALA A 222 -33.31 15.05 10.35
CA ALA A 222 -33.71 16.15 9.48
C ALA A 222 -35.22 16.20 9.33
N MET A 223 -35.91 15.07 9.34
CA MET A 223 -37.39 14.98 9.26
C MET A 223 -38.05 15.31 10.59
N ALA A 224 -37.55 14.78 11.71
CA ALA A 224 -38.11 14.99 13.05
C ALA A 224 -38.00 16.43 13.56
N GLY A 225 -37.12 17.26 13.06
CA GLY A 225 -36.97 18.66 13.46
C GLY A 225 -37.96 19.62 12.76
N ARG A 226 -38.97 19.10 12.07
CA ARG A 226 -40.06 19.88 11.41
C ARG A 226 -41.41 19.78 12.11
N GLU A 227 -41.59 18.90 13.08
CA GLU A 227 -42.74 18.86 14.00
C GLU A 227 -42.50 19.81 15.18
#